data_5385202e9b2daf0e5a1f46130d87d48e
#
_entry.id   5385202e9b2daf0e5a1f46130d87d48e
#
_cell.length_a   1.000
_cell.length_b   1.000
_cell.length_c   1.000
_cell.angle_alpha   90.00
_cell.angle_beta   90.00
_cell.angle_gamma   90.00
#
_symmetry.space_group_name_H-M   'P 1'
#
loop_
_entity.id
_entity.type
_entity.pdbx_description
1 polymer ?
#
loop_
_entity_poly.entity_id
_entity_poly.type
_entity_poly.pdbx_seq_one_letter_code
_entity_poly.pdbx_strand_id
1 'polypeptide(L)'
;TKSIERAQKKVEENNFGIRKRLLEYDDVMNSQREVIYKRRFNALFGERLQVDIANMLYDTCSSICETYLVNKDFKQFEFELIKVFSFTSPVSQEEFNNSNIDELTAKLYKLSLEHYKIKTITNSEIVFPVVRDVYQNPSNKFLRIIVPFTDGVKTINVVSNLKDAYESKGETLIRDFEKNISLAIIDESWKEHLRKMDELKQSVQLAVHEQKDPLLIYKFESFELFNSFVDKVNKEIISFLFKGELPSKDSSNIREAKNLKTNDKINTSKEEVLNQDQLAMRRATQQN
;
A
#
# COMPACT_ATOMS: atom_id res chain seq x y z
N THR A 1 -22.89 52.30 -10.07
CA THR A 1 -23.64 51.12 -9.55
C THR A 1 -23.68 49.98 -10.55
N LYS A 2 -24.26 50.11 -11.75
CA LYS A 2 -24.30 49.03 -12.76
C LYS A 2 -22.92 48.52 -13.20
N SER A 3 -21.90 49.38 -13.26
CA SER A 3 -20.51 48.98 -13.61
C SER A 3 -19.88 48.17 -12.53
N ILE A 4 -20.12 48.48 -11.25
CA ILE A 4 -19.61 47.70 -10.09
C ILE A 4 -20.26 46.34 -10.06
N GLU A 5 -21.58 46.26 -10.25
CA GLU A 5 -22.34 45.04 -10.30
C GLU A 5 -21.84 44.08 -11.41
N ARG A 6 -21.59 44.62 -12.62
CA ARG A 6 -21.00 43.84 -13.72
C ARG A 6 -19.58 43.34 -13.39
N ALA A 7 -18.76 44.18 -12.75
CA ALA A 7 -17.42 43.77 -12.34
C ALA A 7 -17.45 42.67 -11.30
N GLN A 8 -18.32 42.80 -10.29
CA GLN A 8 -18.53 41.75 -9.26
C GLN A 8 -18.98 40.44 -9.88
N LYS A 9 -19.97 40.47 -10.78
CA LYS A 9 -20.46 39.27 -11.47
C LYS A 9 -19.34 38.59 -12.27
N LYS A 10 -18.52 39.35 -13.00
CA LYS A 10 -17.40 38.79 -13.76
C LYS A 10 -16.33 38.16 -12.87
N VAL A 11 -16.02 38.76 -11.71
CA VAL A 11 -15.11 38.19 -10.72
C VAL A 11 -15.68 36.91 -10.13
N GLU A 12 -16.97 36.88 -9.82
CA GLU A 12 -17.65 35.68 -9.30
C GLU A 12 -17.65 34.54 -10.30
N GLU A 13 -17.98 34.81 -11.58
CA GLU A 13 -17.93 33.83 -12.67
C GLU A 13 -16.52 33.25 -12.85
N ASN A 14 -15.48 34.11 -12.79
CA ASN A 14 -14.09 33.69 -12.87
C ASN A 14 -13.71 32.80 -11.67
N ASN A 15 -14.05 33.22 -10.45
CA ASN A 15 -13.78 32.46 -9.25
C ASN A 15 -14.55 31.12 -9.22
N PHE A 16 -15.77 31.10 -9.74
CA PHE A 16 -16.54 29.87 -9.92
C PHE A 16 -15.84 28.92 -10.89
N GLY A 17 -15.35 29.42 -12.03
CA GLY A 17 -14.58 28.60 -12.99
C GLY A 17 -13.32 27.99 -12.39
N ILE A 18 -12.59 28.78 -11.59
CA ILE A 18 -11.38 28.29 -10.87
C ILE A 18 -11.77 27.20 -9.88
N ARG A 19 -12.78 27.42 -9.03
CA ARG A 19 -13.23 26.42 -8.06
C ARG A 19 -13.72 25.14 -8.73
N LYS A 20 -14.46 25.25 -9.84
CA LYS A 20 -14.93 24.09 -10.61
C LYS A 20 -13.75 23.24 -11.10
N ARG A 21 -12.72 23.88 -11.68
CA ARG A 21 -11.52 23.17 -12.13
C ARG A 21 -10.79 22.48 -10.98
N LEU A 22 -10.66 23.14 -9.81
CA LEU A 22 -10.03 22.52 -8.65
C LEU A 22 -10.77 21.26 -8.20
N LEU A 23 -12.12 21.27 -8.18
CA LEU A 23 -12.92 20.11 -7.88
C LEU A 23 -12.68 18.96 -8.87
N GLU A 24 -12.58 19.28 -10.17
CA GLU A 24 -12.33 18.26 -11.20
C GLU A 24 -10.95 17.57 -11.04
N TYR A 25 -9.92 18.27 -10.55
CA TYR A 25 -8.64 17.66 -10.15
C TYR A 25 -8.79 16.80 -8.88
N ASP A 26 -9.54 17.29 -7.91
CA ASP A 26 -9.72 16.58 -6.63
C ASP A 26 -10.59 15.33 -6.80
N ASP A 27 -11.54 15.30 -7.74
CA ASP A 27 -12.37 14.13 -8.06
C ASP A 27 -11.53 12.94 -8.54
N VAL A 28 -10.48 13.18 -9.34
CA VAL A 28 -9.55 12.13 -9.77
C VAL A 28 -8.84 11.52 -8.56
N MET A 29 -8.33 12.37 -7.68
CA MET A 29 -7.65 11.91 -6.45
C MET A 29 -8.60 11.20 -5.49
N ASN A 30 -9.85 11.66 -5.37
CA ASN A 30 -10.84 11.03 -4.52
C ASN A 30 -11.19 9.63 -5.00
N SER A 31 -11.37 9.44 -6.32
CA SER A 31 -11.63 8.13 -6.90
C SER A 31 -10.50 7.12 -6.60
N GLN A 32 -9.24 7.54 -6.74
CA GLN A 32 -8.09 6.71 -6.40
C GLN A 32 -8.02 6.42 -4.90
N ARG A 33 -8.30 7.42 -4.05
CA ARG A 33 -8.32 7.28 -2.58
C ARG A 33 -9.36 6.27 -2.12
N GLU A 34 -10.57 6.29 -2.70
CA GLU A 34 -11.63 5.34 -2.37
C GLU A 34 -11.21 3.89 -2.65
N VAL A 35 -10.55 3.62 -3.79
CA VAL A 35 -10.04 2.29 -4.12
C VAL A 35 -9.01 1.82 -3.08
N ILE A 36 -8.05 2.68 -2.74
CA ILE A 36 -6.98 2.32 -1.79
C ILE A 36 -7.50 2.18 -0.37
N TYR A 37 -8.40 3.06 0.07
CA TYR A 37 -9.01 2.97 1.39
C TYR A 37 -9.88 1.73 1.54
N LYS A 38 -10.57 1.31 0.48
CA LYS A 38 -11.32 0.05 0.47
C LYS A 38 -10.40 -1.16 0.60
N ARG A 39 -9.29 -1.21 -0.15
CA ARG A 39 -8.27 -2.27 0.00
C ARG A 39 -7.68 -2.29 1.41
N ARG A 40 -7.33 -1.11 1.93
CA ARG A 40 -6.80 -0.96 3.29
C ARG A 40 -7.80 -1.41 4.35
N PHE A 41 -9.08 -1.08 4.17
CA PHE A 41 -10.17 -1.52 5.05
C PHE A 41 -10.29 -3.05 5.03
N ASN A 42 -10.31 -3.68 3.86
CA ASN A 42 -10.35 -5.13 3.73
C ASN A 42 -9.16 -5.80 4.43
N ALA A 43 -7.94 -5.25 4.25
CA ALA A 43 -6.76 -5.74 4.94
C ALA A 43 -6.87 -5.57 6.46
N LEU A 44 -7.39 -4.44 6.95
CA LEU A 44 -7.48 -4.15 8.38
C LEU A 44 -8.46 -5.07 9.11
N PHE A 45 -9.63 -5.33 8.53
CA PHE A 45 -10.68 -6.16 9.14
C PHE A 45 -10.58 -7.64 8.77
N GLY A 46 -9.77 -8.00 7.78
CA GLY A 46 -9.41 -9.38 7.43
C GLY A 46 -10.47 -10.22 6.74
N GLU A 47 -11.71 -9.72 6.58
CA GLU A 47 -12.82 -10.50 6.04
C GLU A 47 -12.64 -10.95 4.59
N ARG A 48 -11.89 -10.18 3.78
CA ARG A 48 -11.64 -10.45 2.35
C ARG A 48 -10.17 -10.50 1.98
N LEU A 49 -9.27 -10.44 2.94
CA LEU A 49 -7.83 -10.34 2.68
C LEU A 49 -7.32 -11.51 1.82
N GLN A 50 -7.77 -12.74 2.08
CA GLN A 50 -7.39 -13.92 1.31
C GLN A 50 -7.81 -13.82 -0.17
N VAL A 51 -9.00 -13.28 -0.43
CA VAL A 51 -9.50 -13.03 -1.79
C VAL A 51 -8.69 -11.93 -2.47
N ASP A 52 -8.39 -10.86 -1.73
CA ASP A 52 -7.58 -9.76 -2.25
C ASP A 52 -6.15 -10.22 -2.59
N ILE A 53 -5.53 -11.07 -1.74
CA ILE A 53 -4.21 -11.68 -2.01
C ILE A 53 -4.28 -12.59 -3.24
N ALA A 54 -5.33 -13.41 -3.39
CA ALA A 54 -5.50 -14.27 -4.56
C ALA A 54 -5.65 -13.45 -5.86
N ASN A 55 -6.39 -12.33 -5.81
CA ASN A 55 -6.50 -11.41 -6.94
C ASN A 55 -5.17 -10.72 -7.25
N MET A 56 -4.45 -10.19 -6.23
CA MET A 56 -3.12 -9.61 -6.43
C MET A 56 -2.13 -10.61 -7.03
N LEU A 57 -2.21 -11.88 -6.63
CA LEU A 57 -1.39 -12.96 -7.18
C LEU A 57 -1.71 -13.19 -8.67
N TYR A 58 -3.00 -13.24 -9.03
CA TYR A 58 -3.45 -13.38 -10.40
C TYR A 58 -2.98 -12.19 -11.26
N ASP A 59 -3.22 -10.97 -10.80
CA ASP A 59 -2.81 -9.73 -11.49
C ASP A 59 -1.29 -9.70 -11.71
N THR A 60 -0.51 -10.11 -10.70
CA THR A 60 0.95 -10.19 -10.79
C THR A 60 1.40 -11.22 -11.82
N CYS A 61 0.76 -12.39 -11.87
CA CYS A 61 1.05 -13.42 -12.88
C CYS A 61 0.71 -12.92 -14.29
N SER A 62 -0.45 -12.27 -14.47
CA SER A 62 -0.87 -11.70 -15.76
C SER A 62 0.11 -10.63 -16.25
N SER A 63 0.44 -9.68 -15.38
CA SER A 63 1.38 -8.59 -15.69
C SER A 63 2.77 -9.11 -16.12
N ILE A 64 3.27 -10.15 -15.44
CA ILE A 64 4.54 -10.79 -15.81
C ILE A 64 4.43 -11.48 -17.18
N CYS A 65 3.37 -12.28 -17.38
CA CYS A 65 3.16 -12.98 -18.67
C CYS A 65 3.00 -11.99 -19.83
N GLU A 66 2.19 -10.95 -19.69
CA GLU A 66 2.01 -9.90 -20.70
C GLU A 66 3.31 -9.20 -21.05
N THR A 67 4.11 -8.83 -20.04
CA THR A 67 5.36 -8.08 -20.24
C THR A 67 6.39 -8.88 -21.04
N TYR A 68 6.57 -10.16 -20.72
CA TYR A 68 7.69 -10.94 -21.26
C TYR A 68 7.31 -11.82 -22.43
N LEU A 69 6.04 -12.25 -22.56
CA LEU A 69 5.59 -13.07 -23.68
C LEU A 69 5.53 -12.27 -24.99
N VAL A 70 5.14 -11.00 -24.93
CA VAL A 70 5.10 -10.09 -26.09
C VAL A 70 6.51 -9.97 -26.71
N ASN A 71 7.54 -9.87 -25.90
CA ASN A 71 8.93 -9.73 -26.33
C ASN A 71 9.62 -11.09 -26.53
N LYS A 72 8.97 -12.22 -26.22
CA LYS A 72 9.53 -13.58 -26.21
C LYS A 72 10.83 -13.71 -25.43
N ASP A 73 10.96 -12.93 -24.33
CA ASP A 73 12.16 -12.91 -23.49
C ASP A 73 12.02 -13.87 -22.32
N PHE A 74 12.27 -15.16 -22.58
CA PHE A 74 12.19 -16.23 -21.60
C PHE A 74 13.18 -16.04 -20.44
N LYS A 75 14.39 -15.53 -20.69
CA LYS A 75 15.40 -15.35 -19.64
C LYS A 75 14.96 -14.29 -18.61
N GLN A 76 14.43 -13.16 -19.08
CA GLN A 76 13.92 -12.13 -18.19
C GLN A 76 12.64 -12.57 -17.47
N PHE A 77 11.79 -13.35 -18.14
CA PHE A 77 10.63 -13.99 -17.52
C PHE A 77 11.06 -14.87 -16.34
N GLU A 78 12.02 -15.78 -16.54
CA GLU A 78 12.52 -16.66 -15.50
C GLU A 78 13.17 -15.87 -14.35
N PHE A 79 13.98 -14.87 -14.67
CA PHE A 79 14.58 -13.99 -13.68
C PHE A 79 13.54 -13.27 -12.84
N GLU A 80 12.46 -12.76 -13.45
CA GLU A 80 11.39 -12.09 -12.75
C GLU A 80 10.58 -13.04 -11.87
N LEU A 81 10.36 -14.29 -12.28
CA LEU A 81 9.73 -15.31 -11.44
C LEU A 81 10.55 -15.59 -10.18
N ILE A 82 11.87 -15.75 -10.31
CA ILE A 82 12.77 -15.94 -9.18
C ILE A 82 12.72 -14.71 -8.25
N LYS A 83 12.72 -13.53 -8.84
CA LYS A 83 12.69 -12.25 -8.13
C LYS A 83 11.37 -12.02 -7.38
N VAL A 84 10.24 -12.45 -7.91
CA VAL A 84 8.91 -12.21 -7.28
C VAL A 84 8.49 -13.38 -6.42
N PHE A 85 8.57 -14.59 -6.94
CA PHE A 85 8.00 -15.79 -6.31
C PHE A 85 9.04 -16.73 -5.68
N SER A 86 10.33 -16.49 -5.89
CA SER A 86 11.43 -17.33 -5.41
C SER A 86 11.41 -18.78 -5.93
N PHE A 87 10.82 -19.01 -7.11
CA PHE A 87 10.88 -20.31 -7.79
C PHE A 87 11.25 -20.12 -9.28
N THR A 88 11.78 -21.20 -9.87
CA THR A 88 12.17 -21.24 -11.30
C THR A 88 10.94 -21.42 -12.19
N SER A 89 11.09 -21.11 -13.48
CA SER A 89 9.99 -21.24 -14.45
C SER A 89 9.38 -22.65 -14.45
N PRO A 90 8.04 -22.75 -14.36
CA PRO A 90 7.32 -24.02 -14.45
C PRO A 90 7.16 -24.53 -15.87
N VAL A 91 7.55 -23.73 -16.85
CA VAL A 91 7.43 -24.05 -18.29
C VAL A 91 8.79 -24.00 -18.95
N SER A 92 8.96 -24.82 -20.00
CA SER A 92 10.15 -24.77 -20.84
C SER A 92 10.11 -23.55 -21.77
N GLN A 93 11.28 -23.20 -22.34
CA GLN A 93 11.37 -22.11 -23.31
C GLN A 93 10.50 -22.35 -24.56
N GLU A 94 10.37 -23.60 -24.99
CA GLU A 94 9.56 -23.97 -26.15
C GLU A 94 8.05 -23.79 -25.83
N GLU A 95 7.63 -24.24 -24.66
CA GLU A 95 6.27 -24.07 -24.18
C GLU A 95 5.91 -22.59 -24.00
N PHE A 96 6.82 -21.80 -23.40
CA PHE A 96 6.65 -20.36 -23.24
C PHE A 96 6.43 -19.65 -24.59
N ASN A 97 7.25 -19.96 -25.61
CA ASN A 97 7.15 -19.31 -26.93
C ASN A 97 5.87 -19.64 -27.69
N ASN A 98 5.24 -20.80 -27.39
CA ASN A 98 4.04 -21.30 -28.07
C ASN A 98 2.76 -21.09 -27.27
N SER A 99 2.87 -20.67 -26.01
CA SER A 99 1.70 -20.45 -25.13
C SER A 99 0.96 -19.16 -25.46
N ASN A 100 -0.34 -19.15 -25.19
CA ASN A 100 -1.13 -17.94 -25.15
C ASN A 100 -0.98 -17.28 -23.77
N ILE A 101 -1.17 -15.95 -23.67
CA ILE A 101 -1.08 -15.17 -22.44
C ILE A 101 -2.00 -15.76 -21.37
N ASP A 102 -3.27 -16.03 -21.72
CA ASP A 102 -4.27 -16.52 -20.77
C ASP A 102 -3.90 -17.92 -20.23
N GLU A 103 -3.44 -18.83 -21.09
CA GLU A 103 -3.05 -20.18 -20.72
C GLU A 103 -1.80 -20.15 -19.80
N LEU A 104 -0.80 -19.37 -20.17
CA LEU A 104 0.41 -19.22 -19.38
C LEU A 104 0.11 -18.58 -18.02
N THR A 105 -0.74 -17.54 -17.99
CA THR A 105 -1.19 -16.88 -16.75
C THR A 105 -1.93 -17.87 -15.84
N ALA A 106 -2.89 -18.64 -16.37
CA ALA A 106 -3.63 -19.62 -15.60
C ALA A 106 -2.72 -20.72 -15.01
N LYS A 107 -1.76 -21.20 -15.79
CA LYS A 107 -0.77 -22.18 -15.35
C LYS A 107 0.13 -21.63 -14.25
N LEU A 108 0.69 -20.43 -14.47
CA LEU A 108 1.55 -19.76 -13.50
C LEU A 108 0.81 -19.46 -12.20
N TYR A 109 -0.42 -18.94 -12.29
CA TYR A 109 -1.26 -18.66 -11.13
C TYR A 109 -1.54 -19.90 -10.28
N LYS A 110 -1.93 -21.01 -10.92
CA LYS A 110 -2.20 -22.28 -10.21
C LYS A 110 -0.98 -22.74 -9.43
N LEU A 111 0.19 -22.78 -10.06
CA LEU A 111 1.44 -23.20 -9.42
C LEU A 111 1.88 -22.24 -8.32
N SER A 112 1.76 -20.94 -8.54
CA SER A 112 2.06 -19.92 -7.53
C SER A 112 1.14 -20.08 -6.31
N LEU A 113 -0.15 -20.34 -6.52
CA LEU A 113 -1.10 -20.56 -5.43
C LEU A 113 -0.77 -21.82 -4.62
N GLU A 114 -0.39 -22.92 -5.28
CA GLU A 114 0.05 -24.16 -4.61
C GLU A 114 1.34 -23.92 -3.81
N HIS A 115 2.31 -23.25 -4.40
CA HIS A 115 3.56 -22.89 -3.73
C HIS A 115 3.33 -21.99 -2.53
N TYR A 116 2.44 -20.99 -2.65
CA TYR A 116 2.09 -20.11 -1.54
C TYR A 116 1.44 -20.86 -0.37
N LYS A 117 0.53 -21.80 -0.64
CA LYS A 117 -0.08 -22.66 0.39
C LYS A 117 0.97 -23.48 1.15
N ILE A 118 1.93 -24.08 0.44
CA ILE A 118 3.03 -24.81 1.07
C ILE A 118 3.87 -23.88 1.94
N LYS A 119 4.21 -22.67 1.41
CA LYS A 119 5.00 -21.69 2.15
C LYS A 119 4.31 -21.22 3.43
N THR A 120 3.00 -20.96 3.40
CA THR A 120 2.23 -20.57 4.61
C THR A 120 2.23 -21.66 5.68
N ILE A 121 2.07 -22.92 5.29
CA ILE A 121 2.14 -24.06 6.22
C ILE A 121 3.54 -24.16 6.83
N THR A 122 4.58 -24.15 6.00
CA THR A 122 5.98 -24.21 6.45
C THR A 122 6.33 -23.07 7.39
N ASN A 123 5.91 -21.84 7.07
CA ASN A 123 6.12 -20.68 7.94
C ASN A 123 5.41 -20.86 9.29
N SER A 124 4.17 -21.37 9.29
CA SER A 124 3.44 -21.66 10.54
C SER A 124 4.19 -22.69 11.41
N GLU A 125 4.71 -23.76 10.81
CA GLU A 125 5.49 -24.80 11.50
C GLU A 125 6.80 -24.26 12.07
N ILE A 126 7.48 -23.36 11.36
CA ILE A 126 8.74 -22.73 11.83
C ILE A 126 8.48 -21.76 12.98
N VAL A 127 7.37 -21.01 12.92
CA VAL A 127 7.03 -19.98 13.89
C VAL A 127 6.48 -20.56 15.19
N PHE A 128 5.73 -21.65 15.11
CA PHE A 128 5.02 -22.21 16.26
C PHE A 128 5.93 -22.59 17.44
N PRO A 129 7.09 -23.24 17.27
CA PRO A 129 8.00 -23.50 18.40
C PRO A 129 8.41 -22.23 19.14
N VAL A 130 8.69 -21.15 18.38
CA VAL A 130 9.12 -19.86 18.95
C VAL A 130 7.98 -19.20 19.74
N VAL A 131 6.75 -19.23 19.21
CA VAL A 131 5.54 -18.73 19.90
C VAL A 131 5.27 -19.56 21.16
N ARG A 132 5.40 -20.90 21.10
CA ARG A 132 5.22 -21.80 22.22
C ARG A 132 6.19 -21.49 23.35
N ASP A 133 7.47 -21.31 23.04
CA ASP A 133 8.50 -21.02 24.03
C ASP A 133 8.23 -19.69 24.75
N VAL A 134 7.76 -18.66 24.01
CA VAL A 134 7.35 -17.38 24.60
C VAL A 134 6.11 -17.52 25.48
N TYR A 135 5.11 -18.33 25.04
CA TYR A 135 3.86 -18.52 25.76
C TYR A 135 4.05 -19.33 27.05
N GLN A 136 4.89 -20.35 27.02
CA GLN A 136 5.15 -21.24 28.16
C GLN A 136 6.13 -20.67 29.19
N ASN A 137 6.81 -19.57 28.87
CA ASN A 137 7.75 -18.93 29.79
C ASN A 137 7.00 -18.14 30.87
N PRO A 138 7.07 -18.54 32.18
CA PRO A 138 6.33 -17.91 33.26
C PRO A 138 6.72 -16.44 33.48
N SER A 139 7.92 -16.03 33.05
CA SER A 139 8.41 -14.67 33.14
C SER A 139 7.77 -13.72 32.11
N ASN A 140 7.18 -14.26 31.05
CA ASN A 140 6.59 -13.50 29.97
C ASN A 140 5.08 -13.38 30.19
N LYS A 141 4.62 -12.18 30.58
CA LYS A 141 3.18 -11.85 30.70
C LYS A 141 2.69 -11.06 29.48
N PHE A 142 3.19 -11.42 28.31
CA PHE A 142 2.85 -10.71 27.09
C PHE A 142 1.44 -11.05 26.61
N LEU A 143 0.61 -10.02 26.37
CA LEU A 143 -0.69 -10.18 25.72
C LEU A 143 -0.52 -10.15 24.19
N ARG A 144 0.36 -9.28 23.70
CA ARG A 144 0.65 -9.10 22.28
C ARG A 144 2.15 -9.15 22.05
N ILE A 145 2.54 -9.77 20.97
CA ILE A 145 3.93 -9.93 20.55
C ILE A 145 4.19 -9.21 19.24
N ILE A 146 5.42 -8.78 19.06
CA ILE A 146 5.95 -8.27 17.80
C ILE A 146 6.93 -9.31 17.28
N VAL A 147 6.66 -9.82 16.09
CA VAL A 147 7.49 -10.78 15.39
C VAL A 147 8.04 -10.12 14.13
N PRO A 148 9.38 -9.99 13.99
CA PRO A 148 9.95 -9.44 12.77
C PRO A 148 9.94 -10.50 11.67
N PHE A 149 9.51 -10.11 10.46
CA PHE A 149 9.65 -10.89 9.24
C PHE A 149 10.53 -10.13 8.25
N THR A 150 11.36 -10.84 7.52
CA THR A 150 12.27 -10.24 6.53
C THR A 150 12.21 -10.99 5.21
N ASP A 151 12.32 -10.24 4.10
CA ASP A 151 12.52 -10.80 2.75
C ASP A 151 14.00 -10.78 2.32
N GLY A 152 14.90 -10.49 3.28
CA GLY A 152 16.33 -10.33 3.03
C GLY A 152 16.75 -8.87 2.69
N VAL A 153 15.81 -7.98 2.39
CA VAL A 153 16.03 -6.56 2.07
C VAL A 153 15.35 -5.66 3.10
N LYS A 154 14.07 -5.92 3.36
CA LYS A 154 13.24 -5.16 4.32
C LYS A 154 12.85 -6.05 5.49
N THR A 155 12.71 -5.45 6.67
CA THR A 155 12.13 -6.12 7.85
C THR A 155 10.85 -5.41 8.25
N ILE A 156 9.76 -6.15 8.35
CA ILE A 156 8.45 -5.64 8.78
C ILE A 156 8.05 -6.34 10.07
N ASN A 157 7.66 -5.54 11.05
CA ASN A 157 7.22 -6.03 12.35
C ASN A 157 5.74 -6.40 12.30
N VAL A 158 5.43 -7.66 12.60
CA VAL A 158 4.09 -8.20 12.66
C VAL A 158 3.62 -8.23 14.09
N VAL A 159 2.48 -7.63 14.36
CA VAL A 159 1.86 -7.61 15.69
C VAL A 159 0.77 -8.67 15.75
N SER A 160 0.86 -9.58 16.72
CA SER A 160 -0.13 -10.65 16.91
C SER A 160 -0.50 -10.83 18.38
N ASN A 161 -1.66 -11.41 18.65
CA ASN A 161 -2.05 -11.85 19.98
C ASN A 161 -1.34 -13.16 20.31
N LEU A 162 -0.62 -13.21 21.44
CA LEU A 162 0.18 -14.36 21.80
C LEU A 162 -0.67 -15.62 22.07
N LYS A 163 -1.82 -15.46 22.74
CA LYS A 163 -2.73 -16.56 23.05
C LYS A 163 -3.33 -17.15 21.78
N ASP A 164 -3.86 -16.30 20.89
CA ASP A 164 -4.48 -16.75 19.65
C ASP A 164 -3.45 -17.43 18.71
N ALA A 165 -2.22 -16.89 18.66
CA ALA A 165 -1.13 -17.47 17.91
C ALA A 165 -0.71 -18.84 18.44
N TYR A 166 -0.74 -19.05 19.77
CA TYR A 166 -0.46 -20.35 20.39
C TYR A 166 -1.57 -21.36 20.15
N GLU A 167 -2.84 -20.97 20.39
CA GLU A 167 -4.01 -21.85 20.24
C GLU A 167 -4.21 -22.31 18.79
N SER A 168 -3.95 -21.43 17.82
CA SER A 168 -4.01 -21.73 16.37
C SER A 168 -2.76 -22.41 15.80
N LYS A 169 -1.78 -22.78 16.63
CA LYS A 169 -0.51 -23.35 16.20
C LYS A 169 0.24 -22.52 15.14
N GLY A 170 0.15 -21.19 15.27
CA GLY A 170 0.82 -20.24 14.38
C GLY A 170 -0.02 -19.73 13.20
N GLU A 171 -1.18 -20.32 12.89
CA GLU A 171 -2.02 -19.86 11.77
C GLU A 171 -2.48 -18.41 11.91
N THR A 172 -2.89 -18.00 13.13
CA THR A 172 -3.29 -16.60 13.37
C THR A 172 -2.13 -15.65 13.12
N LEU A 173 -0.90 -16.01 13.49
CA LEU A 173 0.27 -15.19 13.23
C LEU A 173 0.54 -15.03 11.71
N ILE A 174 0.31 -16.09 10.91
CA ILE A 174 0.44 -15.98 9.45
C ILE A 174 -0.63 -15.05 8.86
N ARG A 175 -1.87 -15.10 9.34
CA ARG A 175 -2.91 -14.12 8.94
C ARG A 175 -2.55 -12.69 9.34
N ASP A 176 -2.00 -12.52 10.54
CA ASP A 176 -1.51 -11.22 10.99
C ASP A 176 -0.29 -10.77 10.16
N PHE A 177 0.57 -11.69 9.73
CA PHE A 177 1.66 -11.43 8.79
C PHE A 177 1.11 -10.89 7.46
N GLU A 178 0.18 -11.60 6.79
CA GLU A 178 -0.46 -11.15 5.56
C GLU A 178 -1.07 -9.75 5.71
N LYS A 179 -1.79 -9.53 6.81
CA LYS A 179 -2.42 -8.25 7.14
C LYS A 179 -1.41 -7.11 7.31
N ASN A 180 -0.42 -7.30 8.18
CA ASN A 180 0.54 -6.24 8.50
C ASN A 180 1.42 -5.89 7.30
N ILE A 181 1.83 -6.89 6.50
CA ILE A 181 2.61 -6.68 5.29
C ILE A 181 1.80 -5.88 4.26
N SER A 182 0.56 -6.30 3.99
CA SER A 182 -0.32 -5.59 3.05
C SER A 182 -0.52 -4.14 3.47
N LEU A 183 -0.83 -3.89 4.75
CA LEU A 183 -1.02 -2.53 5.26
C LEU A 183 0.26 -1.69 5.16
N ALA A 184 1.42 -2.23 5.55
CA ALA A 184 2.68 -1.50 5.54
C ALA A 184 3.09 -1.08 4.11
N ILE A 185 2.99 -2.01 3.15
CA ILE A 185 3.35 -1.74 1.75
C ILE A 185 2.37 -0.77 1.09
N ILE A 186 1.05 -0.94 1.32
CA ILE A 186 0.04 -0.01 0.80
C ILE A 186 0.30 1.39 1.34
N ASP A 187 0.53 1.55 2.65
CA ASP A 187 0.71 2.85 3.28
C ASP A 187 2.00 3.56 2.83
N GLU A 188 3.10 2.82 2.66
CA GLU A 188 4.37 3.36 2.16
C GLU A 188 4.25 3.80 0.69
N SER A 189 3.72 2.91 -0.15
CA SER A 189 3.59 3.17 -1.58
C SER A 189 2.56 4.26 -1.87
N TRP A 190 1.47 4.36 -1.09
CA TRP A 190 0.47 5.41 -1.22
C TRP A 190 1.04 6.80 -0.95
N LYS A 191 1.91 6.95 0.05
CA LYS A 191 2.60 8.22 0.32
C LYS A 191 3.45 8.65 -0.87
N GLU A 192 4.17 7.70 -1.48
CA GLU A 192 4.97 7.97 -2.68
C GLU A 192 4.09 8.36 -3.87
N HIS A 193 2.96 7.66 -4.05
CA HIS A 193 2.00 7.96 -5.11
C HIS A 193 1.40 9.36 -4.97
N LEU A 194 1.00 9.78 -3.76
CA LEU A 194 0.49 11.12 -3.51
C LEU A 194 1.50 12.19 -3.92
N ARG A 195 2.79 11.99 -3.61
CA ARG A 195 3.85 12.91 -4.04
C ARG A 195 3.96 13.00 -5.56
N LYS A 196 3.94 11.85 -6.26
CA LYS A 196 3.96 11.81 -7.72
C LYS A 196 2.74 12.50 -8.34
N MET A 197 1.57 12.36 -7.74
CA MET A 197 0.36 13.05 -8.18
C MET A 197 0.45 14.57 -7.99
N ASP A 198 1.08 15.05 -6.92
CA ASP A 198 1.34 16.48 -6.73
C ASP A 198 2.35 17.02 -7.75
N GLU A 199 3.41 16.26 -8.05
CA GLU A 199 4.38 16.58 -9.10
C GLU A 199 3.69 16.63 -10.49
N LEU A 200 2.83 15.65 -10.79
CA LEU A 200 2.03 15.63 -12.01
C LEU A 200 1.11 16.85 -12.12
N LYS A 201 0.40 17.18 -11.02
CA LYS A 201 -0.48 18.36 -10.98
C LYS A 201 0.25 19.68 -11.29
N GLN A 202 1.51 19.78 -10.87
CA GLN A 202 2.35 20.94 -11.19
C GLN A 202 2.84 20.92 -12.64
N SER A 203 3.28 19.76 -13.15
CA SER A 203 3.84 19.64 -14.50
C SER A 203 2.79 19.91 -15.58
N VAL A 204 1.57 19.44 -15.42
CA VAL A 204 0.49 19.62 -16.42
C VAL A 204 0.05 21.08 -16.58
N GLN A 205 0.33 21.95 -15.61
CA GLN A 205 0.05 23.38 -15.74
C GLN A 205 0.84 24.02 -16.88
N LEU A 206 2.02 23.50 -17.20
CA LEU A 206 2.85 23.97 -18.31
C LEU A 206 2.28 23.61 -19.68
N ALA A 207 1.39 22.61 -19.75
CA ALA A 207 0.75 22.18 -21.00
C ALA A 207 -0.14 23.27 -21.66
N VAL A 208 -0.53 24.29 -20.91
CA VAL A 208 -1.22 25.47 -21.45
C VAL A 208 -0.41 26.15 -22.55
N HIS A 209 0.93 26.14 -22.46
CA HIS A 209 1.82 26.69 -23.45
C HIS A 209 1.79 25.91 -24.77
N GLU A 210 1.39 24.64 -24.73
CA GLU A 210 1.24 23.78 -25.90
C GLU A 210 -0.20 23.77 -26.47
N GLN A 211 -1.08 24.67 -25.99
CA GLN A 211 -2.50 24.75 -26.36
C GLN A 211 -3.28 23.45 -26.05
N LYS A 212 -2.81 22.64 -25.11
CA LYS A 212 -3.48 21.42 -24.64
C LYS A 212 -4.29 21.73 -23.38
N ASP A 213 -5.37 21.00 -23.16
CA ASP A 213 -6.14 21.09 -21.90
C ASP A 213 -5.39 20.38 -20.76
N PRO A 214 -4.91 21.12 -19.75
CA PRO A 214 -4.16 20.54 -18.63
C PRO A 214 -4.97 19.50 -17.85
N LEU A 215 -6.30 19.67 -17.73
CA LEU A 215 -7.14 18.76 -17.01
C LEU A 215 -7.26 17.41 -17.72
N LEU A 216 -7.37 17.44 -19.05
CA LEU A 216 -7.42 16.21 -19.84
C LEU A 216 -6.13 15.42 -19.74
N ILE A 217 -4.98 16.08 -19.85
CA ILE A 217 -3.66 15.45 -19.67
C ILE A 217 -3.55 14.87 -18.26
N TYR A 218 -3.93 15.65 -17.24
CA TYR A 218 -3.91 15.18 -15.86
C TYR A 218 -4.72 13.89 -15.67
N LYS A 219 -5.92 13.81 -16.25
CA LYS A 219 -6.77 12.61 -16.15
C LYS A 219 -6.11 11.39 -16.78
N PHE A 220 -5.51 11.53 -17.97
CA PHE A 220 -4.82 10.43 -18.63
C PHE A 220 -3.56 10.00 -17.88
N GLU A 221 -2.67 10.92 -17.57
CA GLU A 221 -1.42 10.58 -16.90
C GLU A 221 -1.63 10.10 -15.47
N SER A 222 -2.64 10.63 -14.77
CA SER A 222 -3.02 10.14 -13.44
C SER A 222 -3.56 8.71 -13.46
N PHE A 223 -4.27 8.32 -14.52
CA PHE A 223 -4.76 6.95 -14.71
C PHE A 223 -3.59 5.98 -14.92
N GLU A 224 -2.66 6.30 -15.82
CA GLU A 224 -1.46 5.50 -16.06
C GLU A 224 -0.58 5.38 -14.80
N LEU A 225 -0.40 6.50 -14.09
CA LEU A 225 0.36 6.55 -12.86
C LEU A 225 -0.28 5.67 -11.77
N PHE A 226 -1.62 5.68 -11.69
CA PHE A 226 -2.36 4.86 -10.72
C PHE A 226 -2.32 3.37 -11.07
N ASN A 227 -2.45 3.00 -12.34
CA ASN A 227 -2.29 1.61 -12.77
C ASN A 227 -0.90 1.08 -12.44
N SER A 228 0.13 1.82 -12.79
CA SER A 228 1.52 1.48 -12.46
C SER A 228 1.77 1.37 -10.94
N PHE A 229 1.13 2.24 -10.15
CA PHE A 229 1.16 2.16 -8.69
C PHE A 229 0.50 0.89 -8.16
N VAL A 230 -0.69 0.51 -8.68
CA VAL A 230 -1.41 -0.70 -8.27
C VAL A 230 -0.59 -1.95 -8.58
N ASP A 231 -0.03 -2.03 -9.79
CA ASP A 231 0.82 -3.16 -10.20
C ASP A 231 2.07 -3.28 -9.33
N LYS A 232 2.73 -2.16 -9.04
CA LYS A 232 3.87 -2.11 -8.12
C LYS A 232 3.50 -2.63 -6.73
N VAL A 233 2.39 -2.15 -6.15
CA VAL A 233 1.92 -2.56 -4.82
C VAL A 233 1.58 -4.04 -4.79
N ASN A 234 0.83 -4.54 -5.78
CA ASN A 234 0.48 -5.96 -5.89
C ASN A 234 1.76 -6.82 -5.92
N LYS A 235 2.71 -6.45 -6.76
CA LYS A 235 3.98 -7.17 -6.93
C LYS A 235 4.86 -7.13 -5.67
N GLU A 236 4.94 -5.99 -4.98
CA GLU A 236 5.72 -5.88 -3.74
C GLU A 236 5.09 -6.69 -2.60
N ILE A 237 3.76 -6.66 -2.45
CA ILE A 237 3.05 -7.48 -1.45
C ILE A 237 3.30 -8.96 -1.72
N ILE A 238 3.03 -9.43 -2.94
CA ILE A 238 3.23 -10.83 -3.32
C ILE A 238 4.68 -11.24 -3.14
N SER A 239 5.63 -10.43 -3.60
CA SER A 239 7.06 -10.74 -3.42
C SER A 239 7.45 -10.88 -1.95
N PHE A 240 6.96 -9.99 -1.07
CA PHE A 240 7.24 -10.10 0.35
C PHE A 240 6.59 -11.32 0.99
N LEU A 241 5.34 -11.63 0.63
CA LEU A 241 4.63 -12.81 1.15
C LEU A 241 5.33 -14.13 0.77
N PHE A 242 5.89 -14.21 -0.43
CA PHE A 242 6.63 -15.40 -0.90
C PHE A 242 8.01 -15.54 -0.26
N LYS A 243 8.70 -14.43 0.01
CA LYS A 243 10.06 -14.41 0.55
C LYS A 243 10.12 -14.28 2.06
N GLY A 244 9.07 -13.67 2.65
CA GLY A 244 9.06 -13.34 4.07
C GLY A 244 9.29 -14.56 4.97
N GLU A 245 10.34 -14.46 5.80
CA GLU A 245 10.76 -15.47 6.75
C GLU A 245 11.16 -14.83 8.08
N LEU A 246 11.21 -15.65 9.12
CA LEU A 246 11.79 -15.25 10.39
C LEU A 246 13.31 -15.15 10.25
N PRO A 247 13.93 -14.04 10.66
CA PRO A 247 15.38 -13.83 10.55
C PRO A 247 16.19 -14.81 11.41
N SER A 248 15.60 -15.33 12.49
CA SER A 248 16.18 -16.40 13.32
C SER A 248 15.08 -17.15 14.07
N LYS A 249 15.38 -18.40 14.45
CA LYS A 249 14.49 -19.24 15.26
C LYS A 249 14.55 -18.94 16.77
N ASP A 250 15.29 -17.89 17.18
CA ASP A 250 15.45 -17.52 18.58
C ASP A 250 14.26 -16.69 19.07
N SER A 251 13.69 -17.12 20.19
CA SER A 251 12.62 -16.40 20.89
C SER A 251 13.02 -14.99 21.38
N SER A 252 14.32 -14.68 21.45
CA SER A 252 14.86 -13.37 21.84
C SER A 252 14.46 -12.23 20.88
N ASN A 253 14.11 -12.55 19.64
CA ASN A 253 13.66 -11.57 18.65
C ASN A 253 12.18 -11.17 18.78
N ILE A 254 11.42 -11.92 19.59
CA ILE A 254 10.04 -11.58 19.92
C ILE A 254 10.02 -10.55 21.05
N ARG A 255 9.33 -9.45 20.84
CA ARG A 255 9.18 -8.36 21.82
C ARG A 255 7.72 -8.17 22.19
N GLU A 256 7.49 -7.65 23.40
CA GLU A 256 6.15 -7.21 23.78
C GLU A 256 5.70 -6.02 22.95
N ALA A 257 4.52 -6.12 22.34
CA ALA A 257 3.86 -4.96 21.76
C ALA A 257 3.24 -4.13 22.88
N LYS A 258 3.97 -3.12 23.36
CA LYS A 258 3.41 -2.16 24.32
C LYS A 258 2.17 -1.51 23.71
N ASN A 259 1.04 -1.60 24.42
CA ASN A 259 -0.13 -0.81 24.05
C ASN A 259 0.31 0.66 24.01
N LEU A 260 0.22 1.31 22.87
CA LEU A 260 0.21 2.76 22.81
C LEU A 260 -0.91 3.19 23.74
N LYS A 261 -0.53 3.77 24.89
CA LYS A 261 -1.51 4.32 25.82
C LYS A 261 -2.31 5.34 25.02
N THR A 262 -3.58 5.06 24.79
CA THR A 262 -4.57 5.97 24.18
C THR A 262 -4.84 7.21 25.05
N ASN A 263 -3.90 7.59 25.90
CA ASN A 263 -4.02 8.68 26.88
C ASN A 263 -3.15 9.90 26.57
N ASP A 264 -2.53 9.98 25.43
CA ASP A 264 -2.19 11.30 24.93
C ASP A 264 -3.52 11.94 24.48
N LYS A 265 -4.12 12.71 25.40
CA LYS A 265 -5.15 13.68 25.07
C LYS A 265 -4.57 14.47 23.90
N ILE A 266 -5.07 14.18 22.70
CA ILE A 266 -4.84 15.03 21.55
C ILE A 266 -5.41 16.38 21.98
N ASN A 267 -4.54 17.31 22.36
CA ASN A 267 -4.93 18.69 22.59
C ASN A 267 -5.37 19.24 21.24
N THR A 268 -6.66 19.11 20.94
CA THR A 268 -7.31 19.71 19.79
C THR A 268 -7.62 21.19 20.00
N SER A 269 -7.01 21.84 21.00
CA SER A 269 -7.04 23.29 21.09
C SER A 269 -6.19 23.82 19.91
N LYS A 270 -6.87 24.19 18.83
CA LYS A 270 -6.36 25.17 17.90
C LYS A 270 -5.99 26.40 18.73
N GLU A 271 -4.74 26.59 19.08
CA GLU A 271 -4.24 27.91 19.38
C GLU A 271 -4.48 28.72 18.10
N GLU A 272 -5.45 29.62 18.15
CA GLU A 272 -5.58 30.65 17.13
C GLU A 272 -4.25 31.36 17.07
N VAL A 273 -3.52 31.18 15.99
CA VAL A 273 -2.35 32.00 15.66
C VAL A 273 -2.91 33.38 15.43
N LEU A 274 -2.97 34.17 16.51
CA LEU A 274 -3.31 35.59 16.45
C LEU A 274 -2.27 36.23 15.53
N ASN A 275 -2.71 36.72 14.38
CA ASN A 275 -1.89 37.47 13.46
C ASN A 275 -1.17 38.59 14.22
N GLN A 276 0.09 38.86 13.88
CA GLN A 276 0.93 39.89 14.56
C GLN A 276 0.22 41.23 14.67
N ASP A 277 -0.67 41.57 13.74
CA ASP A 277 -1.49 42.79 13.74
C ASP A 277 -2.53 42.82 14.86
N GLN A 278 -3.10 41.70 15.25
CA GLN A 278 -4.04 41.62 16.40
C GLN A 278 -3.33 41.71 17.75
N LEU A 279 -2.09 41.23 17.83
CA LEU A 279 -1.24 41.40 19.00
C LEU A 279 -0.77 42.86 19.18
N ALA A 280 -0.51 43.56 18.08
CA ALA A 280 -0.18 44.99 18.11
C ALA A 280 -1.37 45.86 18.56
N MET A 281 -2.59 45.54 18.10
CA MET A 281 -3.79 46.24 18.54
C MET A 281 -4.10 46.03 20.04
N ARG A 282 -3.94 44.82 20.58
CA ARG A 282 -4.13 44.56 22.01
C ARG A 282 -3.12 45.30 22.91
N ARG A 283 -1.87 45.45 22.44
CA ARG A 283 -0.83 46.22 23.19
C ARG A 283 -1.11 47.72 23.19
N ALA A 284 -1.71 48.25 22.12
CA ALA A 284 -2.10 49.67 22.05
C ALA A 284 -3.31 50.00 22.94
N THR A 285 -4.18 49.03 23.20
CA THR A 285 -5.39 49.26 24.06
C THR A 285 -5.12 49.09 25.56
N GLN A 286 -3.95 48.57 25.94
CA GLN A 286 -3.56 48.43 27.36
C GLN A 286 -2.67 49.55 27.88
N GLN A 287 -2.35 50.58 27.03
CA GLN A 287 -1.54 51.74 27.41
C GLN A 287 -2.34 53.05 27.47
N ASN A 288 -3.67 52.99 27.40
CA ASN A 288 -4.52 54.17 27.65
C ASN A 288 -5.34 53.98 28.95
#